data_8567be0efbe5ff711015639a7232f008
#
_entry.id   8567be0efbe5ff711015639a7232f008
#
_cell.length_a   1.000
_cell.length_b   1.000
_cell.length_c   1.000
_cell.angle_alpha   90.00
_cell.angle_beta   90.00
_cell.angle_gamma   90.00
#
_symmetry.space_group_name_H-M   'P 1'
#
loop_
_entity.id
_entity.type
_entity.pdbx_description
1 polymer ?
#
loop_
_entity_poly.entity_id
_entity_poly.type
_entity_poly.pdbx_seq_one_letter_code
_entity_poly.pdbx_strand_id
1 'polypeptide(L)'
;YTVTRDKDEILSLDNESGKVYAINPELVGGAMEYSIDMDEDSLKLSDLVSTGINVLDNEEGFFMMVESGKVDWAGHANDAMSNIQDVVAFDEAISEAVKFYNEHPDETLIIVTGDHETGGMTLGQATTGYDTAFDLLSNQKMSYEAFDEVLKTYLEANPNASFDDTFFF
;
A
#
# COMPACT_ATOMS: atom_id res chain seq x y z
N TYR A 1 -18.50 -16.26 11.84
CA TYR A 1 -17.42 -15.33 11.53
C TYR A 1 -16.92 -14.65 12.78
N THR A 2 -15.61 -14.69 13.00
CA THR A 2 -14.93 -13.83 13.97
C THR A 2 -14.65 -12.50 13.31
N VAL A 3 -15.00 -11.39 13.96
CA VAL A 3 -14.72 -10.03 13.44
C VAL A 3 -13.74 -9.37 14.39
N THR A 4 -12.60 -8.92 13.87
CA THR A 4 -11.59 -8.22 14.67
C THR A 4 -11.10 -6.96 13.96
N ARG A 5 -10.75 -5.95 14.77
CA ARG A 5 -10.09 -4.69 14.39
C ARG A 5 -8.86 -4.43 15.27
N ASP A 6 -8.44 -5.41 16.04
CA ASP A 6 -7.27 -5.32 16.87
C ASP A 6 -6.07 -5.88 16.12
N LYS A 7 -4.98 -5.13 16.06
CA LYS A 7 -3.77 -5.49 15.31
C LYS A 7 -3.15 -6.77 15.85
N ASP A 8 -3.01 -6.89 17.16
CA ASP A 8 -2.37 -8.06 17.77
C ASP A 8 -3.23 -9.32 17.59
N GLU A 9 -4.56 -9.17 17.67
CA GLU A 9 -5.48 -10.24 17.34
C GLU A 9 -5.35 -10.66 15.86
N ILE A 10 -5.29 -9.70 14.93
CA ILE A 10 -5.13 -9.97 13.49
C ILE A 10 -3.84 -10.76 13.24
N LEU A 11 -2.73 -10.32 13.81
CA LEU A 11 -1.43 -10.96 13.62
C LEU A 11 -1.32 -12.34 14.28
N SER A 12 -2.21 -12.67 15.23
CA SER A 12 -2.26 -13.96 15.91
C SER A 12 -3.20 -14.99 15.26
N LEU A 13 -3.90 -14.61 14.18
CA LEU A 13 -4.83 -15.51 13.49
C LEU A 13 -4.08 -16.64 12.79
N ASP A 14 -4.70 -17.83 12.80
CA ASP A 14 -4.20 -19.07 12.23
C ASP A 14 -5.33 -19.95 11.64
N ASN A 15 -5.00 -21.15 11.20
CA ASN A 15 -5.96 -22.08 10.61
C ASN A 15 -6.99 -22.65 11.60
N GLU A 16 -6.81 -22.46 12.92
CA GLU A 16 -7.80 -22.80 13.94
C GLU A 16 -8.82 -21.67 14.17
N SER A 17 -8.53 -20.47 13.67
CA SER A 17 -9.36 -19.26 13.85
C SER A 17 -10.70 -19.33 13.10
N GLY A 18 -10.86 -20.26 12.18
CA GLY A 18 -12.07 -20.47 11.40
C GLY A 18 -12.35 -19.32 10.40
N LYS A 19 -13.62 -18.95 10.23
CA LYS A 19 -14.01 -17.88 9.30
C LYS A 19 -13.83 -16.52 9.96
N VAL A 20 -12.91 -15.72 9.45
CA VAL A 20 -12.53 -14.41 10.00
C VAL A 20 -12.92 -13.28 9.05
N TYR A 21 -13.24 -12.14 9.62
CA TYR A 21 -13.33 -10.85 8.97
C TYR A 21 -12.42 -9.87 9.74
N ALA A 22 -11.16 -9.82 9.35
CA ALA A 22 -10.16 -8.93 9.94
C ALA A 22 -10.16 -7.59 9.18
N ILE A 23 -10.17 -6.49 9.93
CA ILE A 23 -10.20 -5.13 9.39
C ILE A 23 -9.05 -4.38 10.02
N ASN A 24 -8.17 -3.80 9.19
CA ASN A 24 -7.11 -2.92 9.68
C ASN A 24 -7.72 -1.81 10.56
N PRO A 25 -7.24 -1.61 11.81
CA PRO A 25 -7.75 -0.56 12.70
C PRO A 25 -7.48 0.86 12.21
N GLU A 26 -6.46 1.04 11.35
CA GLU A 26 -5.91 2.34 10.93
C GLU A 26 -6.39 2.77 9.53
N LEU A 27 -7.64 2.44 9.16
CA LEU A 27 -8.17 2.83 7.86
C LEU A 27 -8.44 4.34 7.77
N VAL A 28 -7.90 4.98 6.74
CA VAL A 28 -8.20 6.35 6.36
C VAL A 28 -9.20 6.33 5.20
N GLY A 29 -10.38 6.94 5.40
CA GLY A 29 -11.42 6.93 4.37
C GLY A 29 -11.94 5.53 3.99
N GLY A 30 -11.66 4.52 4.81
CA GLY A 30 -12.05 3.12 4.55
C GLY A 30 -11.01 2.30 3.78
N ALA A 31 -9.83 2.85 3.51
CA ALA A 31 -8.69 2.20 2.88
C ALA A 31 -7.44 2.24 3.77
N MET A 32 -6.47 1.40 3.52
CA MET A 32 -5.15 1.49 4.14
C MET A 32 -4.47 2.81 3.74
N GLU A 33 -3.63 3.32 4.61
CA GLU A 33 -2.78 4.47 4.28
C GLU A 33 -1.82 4.16 3.13
N TYR A 34 -1.32 5.20 2.46
CA TYR A 34 -0.18 5.04 1.55
C TYR A 34 1.07 4.64 2.32
N SER A 35 1.88 3.77 1.76
CA SER A 35 3.09 3.27 2.42
C SER A 35 4.07 4.38 2.82
N ILE A 36 4.07 5.49 2.10
CA ILE A 36 4.88 6.68 2.43
C ILE A 36 4.43 7.38 3.71
N ASP A 37 3.17 7.23 4.10
CA ASP A 37 2.57 7.87 5.29
C ASP A 37 2.57 6.95 6.51
N MET A 38 2.77 5.63 6.31
CA MET A 38 2.80 4.64 7.38
C MET A 38 3.99 4.84 8.31
N ASP A 39 3.80 4.57 9.58
CA ASP A 39 4.87 4.49 10.57
C ASP A 39 5.38 3.05 10.77
N GLU A 40 6.35 2.88 11.68
CA GLU A 40 6.95 1.57 11.95
C GLU A 40 5.96 0.57 12.57
N ASP A 41 4.94 1.08 13.26
CA ASP A 41 3.93 0.27 13.95
C ASP A 41 2.68 0.02 13.10
N SER A 42 2.55 0.62 11.91
CA SER A 42 1.39 0.43 11.04
C SER A 42 1.27 -1.02 10.55
N LEU A 43 0.02 -1.51 10.42
CA LEU A 43 -0.27 -2.84 9.88
C LEU A 43 -0.11 -2.82 8.34
N LYS A 44 0.89 -3.55 7.84
CA LYS A 44 1.27 -3.56 6.42
C LYS A 44 0.52 -4.63 5.61
N LEU A 45 0.50 -4.46 4.29
CA LEU A 45 -0.06 -5.47 3.39
C LEU A 45 0.67 -6.82 3.52
N SER A 46 2.00 -6.82 3.71
CA SER A 46 2.78 -8.03 3.95
C SER A 46 2.34 -8.79 5.21
N ASP A 47 2.00 -8.07 6.29
CA ASP A 47 1.48 -8.68 7.51
C ASP A 47 0.12 -9.36 7.26
N LEU A 48 -0.76 -8.69 6.52
CA LEU A 48 -2.08 -9.23 6.16
C LEU A 48 -1.97 -10.44 5.24
N VAL A 49 -1.00 -10.45 4.30
CA VAL A 49 -0.73 -11.59 3.42
C VAL A 49 -0.21 -12.78 4.24
N SER A 50 0.78 -12.55 5.11
CA SER A 50 1.32 -13.59 5.99
C SER A 50 0.23 -14.20 6.87
N THR A 51 -0.57 -13.35 7.54
CA THR A 51 -1.70 -13.79 8.36
C THR A 51 -2.75 -14.53 7.52
N GLY A 52 -3.07 -14.02 6.33
CA GLY A 52 -4.03 -14.67 5.42
C GLY A 52 -3.58 -16.06 5.01
N ILE A 53 -2.30 -16.27 4.71
CA ILE A 53 -1.72 -17.58 4.44
C ILE A 53 -1.88 -18.50 5.66
N ASN A 54 -1.51 -18.03 6.86
CA ASN A 54 -1.63 -18.83 8.09
C ASN A 54 -3.08 -19.28 8.38
N VAL A 55 -4.06 -18.43 8.08
CA VAL A 55 -5.49 -18.74 8.27
C VAL A 55 -6.00 -19.74 7.24
N LEU A 56 -5.50 -19.65 6.00
CA LEU A 56 -6.02 -20.40 4.84
C LEU A 56 -5.32 -21.74 4.66
N ASP A 57 -4.10 -21.90 5.19
CA ASP A 57 -3.29 -23.10 4.99
C ASP A 57 -3.95 -24.36 5.56
N ASN A 58 -4.14 -25.36 4.70
CA ASN A 58 -4.76 -26.64 5.03
C ASN A 58 -4.41 -27.72 3.99
N GLU A 59 -4.68 -28.98 4.31
CA GLU A 59 -4.35 -30.14 3.46
C GLU A 59 -5.12 -30.19 2.12
N GLU A 60 -6.24 -29.47 1.99
CA GLU A 60 -7.06 -29.43 0.75
C GLU A 60 -6.62 -28.32 -0.20
N GLY A 61 -5.78 -27.39 0.27
CA GLY A 61 -5.35 -26.20 -0.45
C GLY A 61 -6.33 -25.04 -0.36
N PHE A 62 -5.91 -23.88 -0.88
CA PHE A 62 -6.69 -22.64 -0.84
C PHE A 62 -6.47 -21.78 -2.08
N PHE A 63 -7.34 -20.82 -2.26
CA PHE A 63 -7.19 -19.69 -3.19
C PHE A 63 -7.15 -18.38 -2.40
N MET A 64 -6.16 -17.55 -2.67
CA MET A 64 -6.02 -16.23 -2.06
C MET A 64 -5.87 -15.16 -3.15
N MET A 65 -6.66 -14.10 -3.08
CA MET A 65 -6.50 -12.91 -3.90
C MET A 65 -6.04 -11.76 -3.01
N VAL A 66 -5.02 -11.05 -3.47
CA VAL A 66 -4.42 -9.90 -2.78
C VAL A 66 -4.43 -8.71 -3.71
N GLU A 67 -4.85 -7.57 -3.21
CA GLU A 67 -4.85 -6.31 -3.95
C GLU A 67 -3.98 -5.27 -3.24
N SER A 68 -3.05 -4.66 -4.00
CA SER A 68 -2.33 -3.47 -3.58
C SER A 68 -3.03 -2.22 -4.13
N GLY A 69 -4.22 -1.92 -3.58
CA GLY A 69 -5.13 -0.91 -4.13
C GLY A 69 -4.56 0.52 -4.14
N LYS A 70 -3.62 0.84 -3.26
CA LYS A 70 -2.99 2.17 -3.21
C LYS A 70 -2.02 2.44 -4.36
N VAL A 71 -1.50 1.42 -5.03
CA VAL A 71 -0.72 1.57 -6.29
C VAL A 71 -1.57 2.26 -7.35
N ASP A 72 -2.81 1.80 -7.53
CA ASP A 72 -3.77 2.37 -8.47
C ASP A 72 -4.12 3.83 -8.12
N TRP A 73 -4.48 4.09 -6.87
CA TRP A 73 -4.87 5.42 -6.42
C TRP A 73 -3.74 6.45 -6.57
N ALA A 74 -2.52 6.09 -6.17
CA ALA A 74 -1.35 6.95 -6.38
C ALA A 74 -1.06 7.20 -7.86
N GLY A 75 -1.24 6.17 -8.69
CA GLY A 75 -1.11 6.28 -10.14
C GLY A 75 -2.13 7.26 -10.74
N HIS A 76 -3.40 7.16 -10.37
CA HIS A 76 -4.46 8.09 -10.78
C HIS A 76 -4.19 9.53 -10.35
N ALA A 77 -3.62 9.72 -9.16
CA ALA A 77 -3.25 11.04 -8.65
C ALA A 77 -1.96 11.59 -9.28
N ASN A 78 -1.23 10.82 -10.07
CA ASN A 78 0.12 11.13 -10.54
C ASN A 78 1.10 11.41 -9.37
N ASP A 79 0.88 10.78 -8.23
CA ASP A 79 1.73 10.85 -7.06
C ASP A 79 2.86 9.81 -7.20
N ALA A 80 3.97 10.24 -7.78
CA ALA A 80 5.03 9.34 -8.21
C ALA A 80 5.70 8.61 -7.04
N MET A 81 5.98 9.30 -5.94
CA MET A 81 6.70 8.68 -4.82
C MET A 81 5.81 7.73 -4.03
N SER A 82 4.55 8.09 -3.79
CA SER A 82 3.57 7.19 -3.17
C SER A 82 3.38 5.94 -4.02
N ASN A 83 3.22 6.09 -5.35
CA ASN A 83 3.11 4.95 -6.25
C ASN A 83 4.32 4.00 -6.17
N ILE A 84 5.55 4.55 -6.21
CA ILE A 84 6.77 3.75 -6.09
C ILE A 84 6.82 3.01 -4.75
N GLN A 85 6.50 3.67 -3.65
CA GLN A 85 6.54 3.04 -2.33
C GLN A 85 5.47 1.98 -2.13
N ASP A 86 4.27 2.18 -2.67
CA ASP A 86 3.22 1.16 -2.63
C ASP A 86 3.54 -0.05 -3.53
N VAL A 87 4.25 0.14 -4.65
CA VAL A 87 4.79 -0.99 -5.44
C VAL A 87 5.85 -1.76 -4.64
N VAL A 88 6.74 -1.08 -3.92
CA VAL A 88 7.73 -1.73 -3.04
C VAL A 88 7.04 -2.50 -1.90
N ALA A 89 6.03 -1.91 -1.27
CA ALA A 89 5.24 -2.59 -0.25
C ALA A 89 4.48 -3.81 -0.80
N PHE A 90 4.06 -3.76 -2.07
CA PHE A 90 3.48 -4.93 -2.73
C PHE A 90 4.52 -6.03 -2.98
N ASP A 91 5.74 -5.68 -3.35
CA ASP A 91 6.85 -6.64 -3.48
C ASP A 91 7.15 -7.33 -2.13
N GLU A 92 7.09 -6.59 -1.02
CA GLU A 92 7.20 -7.17 0.34
C GLU A 92 6.07 -8.18 0.61
N ALA A 93 4.84 -7.87 0.21
CA ALA A 93 3.70 -8.77 0.35
C ALA A 93 3.83 -10.03 -0.54
N ILE A 94 4.33 -9.88 -1.77
CA ILE A 94 4.65 -11.00 -2.67
C ILE A 94 5.74 -11.88 -2.04
N SER A 95 6.70 -11.29 -1.33
CA SER A 95 7.76 -12.04 -0.66
C SER A 95 7.22 -13.01 0.40
N GLU A 96 6.10 -12.70 1.07
CA GLU A 96 5.43 -13.64 1.98
C GLU A 96 4.86 -14.85 1.22
N ALA A 97 4.23 -14.60 0.06
CA ALA A 97 3.76 -15.71 -0.80
C ALA A 97 4.93 -16.56 -1.35
N VAL A 98 6.07 -15.94 -1.64
CA VAL A 98 7.28 -16.67 -2.08
C VAL A 98 7.87 -17.52 -0.95
N LYS A 99 7.79 -17.09 0.30
CA LYS A 99 8.19 -17.94 1.44
C LYS A 99 7.35 -19.22 1.48
N PHE A 100 6.03 -19.11 1.36
CA PHE A 100 5.14 -20.26 1.28
C PHE A 100 5.45 -21.15 0.06
N TYR A 101 5.69 -20.55 -1.11
CA TYR A 101 6.09 -21.29 -2.30
C TYR A 101 7.37 -22.11 -2.06
N ASN A 102 8.37 -21.57 -1.36
CA ASN A 102 9.61 -22.29 -1.11
C ASN A 102 9.43 -23.53 -0.21
N GLU A 103 8.39 -23.55 0.61
CA GLU A 103 8.01 -24.69 1.43
C GLU A 103 7.14 -25.70 0.66
N HIS A 104 6.37 -25.22 -0.34
CA HIS A 104 5.43 -26.01 -1.15
C HIS A 104 5.62 -25.81 -2.68
N PRO A 105 6.83 -26.02 -3.24
CA PRO A 105 7.16 -25.59 -4.60
C PRO A 105 6.41 -26.32 -5.72
N ASP A 106 6.00 -27.56 -5.47
CA ASP A 106 5.30 -28.39 -6.46
C ASP A 106 3.76 -28.20 -6.42
N GLU A 107 3.24 -27.46 -5.43
CA GLU A 107 1.80 -27.34 -5.14
C GLU A 107 1.32 -25.89 -5.16
N THR A 108 2.22 -24.90 -5.35
CA THR A 108 1.89 -23.48 -5.28
C THR A 108 2.04 -22.80 -6.64
N LEU A 109 1.05 -22.02 -7.02
CA LEU A 109 1.09 -21.12 -8.17
C LEU A 109 0.88 -19.68 -7.71
N ILE A 110 1.86 -18.81 -7.97
CA ILE A 110 1.76 -17.37 -7.73
C ILE A 110 1.58 -16.65 -9.06
N ILE A 111 0.58 -15.79 -9.17
CA ILE A 111 0.34 -14.95 -10.34
C ILE A 111 0.36 -13.49 -9.86
N VAL A 112 1.25 -12.69 -10.46
CA VAL A 112 1.31 -11.24 -10.24
C VAL A 112 0.91 -10.55 -11.53
N THR A 113 -0.11 -9.70 -11.48
CA THR A 113 -0.64 -9.01 -12.65
C THR A 113 -1.24 -7.67 -12.27
N GLY A 114 -1.44 -6.79 -13.24
CA GLY A 114 -2.28 -5.61 -13.12
C GLY A 114 -3.52 -5.77 -14.00
N ASP A 115 -4.58 -5.05 -13.67
CA ASP A 115 -5.82 -4.98 -14.45
C ASP A 115 -5.73 -3.89 -15.53
N HIS A 116 -5.07 -2.75 -15.24
CA HIS A 116 -4.79 -1.64 -16.17
C HIS A 116 -3.63 -0.77 -15.65
N GLU A 117 -3.19 0.15 -16.48
CA GLU A 117 -2.33 1.27 -16.07
C GLU A 117 -3.17 2.48 -15.66
N THR A 118 -2.56 3.47 -15.04
CA THR A 118 -3.21 4.69 -14.55
C THR A 118 -2.46 5.96 -14.98
N GLY A 119 -1.43 6.39 -14.24
CA GLY A 119 -0.73 7.64 -14.45
C GLY A 119 0.31 7.64 -15.57
N GLY A 120 0.62 6.49 -16.18
CA GLY A 120 1.55 6.38 -17.30
C GLY A 120 2.99 6.77 -16.95
N MET A 121 3.45 6.51 -15.72
CA MET A 121 4.82 6.82 -15.29
C MET A 121 5.85 6.06 -16.12
N THR A 122 6.85 6.77 -16.65
CA THR A 122 7.90 6.22 -17.49
C THR A 122 9.29 6.70 -17.06
N LEU A 123 10.32 5.92 -17.40
CA LEU A 123 11.72 6.23 -17.10
C LEU A 123 12.36 7.23 -18.06
N GLY A 124 11.61 8.20 -18.55
CA GLY A 124 12.07 9.21 -19.48
C GLY A 124 11.29 9.20 -20.80
N GLN A 125 11.36 10.29 -21.51
CA GLN A 125 10.65 10.50 -22.78
C GLN A 125 11.46 11.33 -23.75
N ALA A 126 11.07 11.33 -25.02
CA ALA A 126 11.80 12.02 -26.09
C ALA A 126 11.95 13.53 -25.87
N THR A 127 10.95 14.20 -25.25
CA THR A 127 10.99 15.65 -25.00
C THR A 127 12.00 16.06 -23.94
N THR A 128 12.44 15.15 -23.09
CA THR A 128 13.50 15.36 -22.09
C THR A 128 14.84 14.78 -22.54
N GLY A 129 14.98 14.32 -23.79
CA GLY A 129 16.16 13.62 -24.28
C GLY A 129 16.39 12.28 -23.59
N TYR A 130 15.33 11.69 -23.01
CA TYR A 130 15.36 10.49 -22.16
C TYR A 130 16.09 10.68 -20.82
N ASP A 131 16.35 11.94 -20.42
CA ASP A 131 16.88 12.22 -19.10
C ASP A 131 15.81 11.98 -18.02
N THR A 132 16.29 11.59 -16.85
CA THR A 132 15.48 11.38 -15.64
C THR A 132 15.95 12.34 -14.54
N ALA A 133 15.06 12.66 -13.60
CA ALA A 133 15.34 13.55 -12.48
C ALA A 133 14.85 12.93 -11.16
N PHE A 134 15.22 11.67 -10.90
CA PHE A 134 14.78 10.94 -9.70
C PHE A 134 15.17 11.61 -8.39
N ASP A 135 16.24 12.40 -8.37
CA ASP A 135 16.66 13.15 -7.19
C ASP A 135 15.53 14.06 -6.66
N LEU A 136 14.64 14.53 -7.51
CA LEU A 136 13.50 15.37 -7.13
C LEU A 136 12.47 14.59 -6.31
N LEU A 137 12.29 13.32 -6.61
CA LEU A 137 11.32 12.46 -5.92
C LEU A 137 11.71 12.21 -4.45
N SER A 138 13.02 12.22 -4.14
CA SER A 138 13.50 12.00 -2.77
C SER A 138 13.08 13.08 -1.77
N ASN A 139 12.61 14.22 -2.27
CA ASN A 139 12.10 15.33 -1.45
C ASN A 139 10.66 15.12 -0.98
N GLN A 140 9.88 14.29 -1.67
CA GLN A 140 8.52 13.97 -1.25
C GLN A 140 8.55 13.08 -0.01
N LYS A 141 7.83 13.48 1.05
CA LYS A 141 7.81 12.83 2.36
C LYS A 141 6.43 12.40 2.82
N MET A 142 5.42 12.68 2.04
CA MET A 142 4.03 12.31 2.30
C MET A 142 3.26 12.14 1.00
N SER A 143 2.13 11.46 1.06
CA SER A 143 1.21 11.33 -0.06
C SER A 143 0.51 12.66 -0.37
N TYR A 144 -0.12 12.72 -1.56
CA TYR A 144 -0.98 13.85 -1.90
C TYR A 144 -2.17 13.98 -0.93
N GLU A 145 -2.73 12.88 -0.43
CA GLU A 145 -3.84 12.90 0.53
C GLU A 145 -3.38 13.50 1.87
N ALA A 146 -2.25 13.07 2.40
CA ALA A 146 -1.68 13.63 3.63
C ALA A 146 -1.32 15.12 3.45
N PHE A 147 -0.77 15.50 2.29
CA PHE A 147 -0.49 16.90 1.97
C PHE A 147 -1.76 17.75 1.92
N ASP A 148 -2.84 17.26 1.32
CA ASP A 148 -4.12 17.96 1.26
C ASP A 148 -4.69 18.24 2.68
N GLU A 149 -4.56 17.31 3.62
CA GLU A 149 -5.00 17.51 5.00
C GLU A 149 -4.12 18.56 5.75
N VAL A 150 -2.81 18.53 5.50
CA VAL A 150 -1.90 19.57 6.05
C VAL A 150 -2.26 20.93 5.49
N LEU A 151 -2.46 21.04 4.17
CA LEU A 151 -2.83 22.29 3.50
C LEU A 151 -4.18 22.82 4.00
N LYS A 152 -5.18 21.96 4.13
CA LYS A 152 -6.49 22.30 4.65
C LYS A 152 -6.40 22.84 6.08
N THR A 153 -5.67 22.16 6.95
CA THR A 153 -5.44 22.62 8.33
C THR A 153 -4.78 24.00 8.36
N TYR A 154 -3.78 24.21 7.48
CA TYR A 154 -3.13 25.52 7.36
C TYR A 154 -4.09 26.62 6.92
N LEU A 155 -4.90 26.37 5.89
CA LEU A 155 -5.86 27.35 5.36
C LEU A 155 -6.99 27.67 6.35
N GLU A 156 -7.45 26.70 7.13
CA GLU A 156 -8.42 26.92 8.21
C GLU A 156 -7.84 27.84 9.29
N ALA A 157 -6.57 27.68 9.64
CA ALA A 157 -5.88 28.55 10.60
C ALA A 157 -5.51 29.92 10.02
N ASN A 158 -5.39 30.02 8.69
CA ASN A 158 -4.96 31.23 7.98
C ASN A 158 -5.92 31.58 6.83
N PRO A 159 -7.17 32.01 7.13
CA PRO A 159 -8.22 32.18 6.12
C PRO A 159 -7.94 33.28 5.07
N ASN A 160 -6.91 34.07 5.26
CA ASN A 160 -6.46 35.10 4.29
C ASN A 160 -5.15 34.74 3.61
N ALA A 161 -4.65 33.49 3.74
CA ALA A 161 -3.45 33.04 3.09
C ALA A 161 -3.61 33.11 1.56
N SER A 162 -2.59 33.59 0.89
CA SER A 162 -2.49 33.58 -0.56
C SER A 162 -1.86 32.27 -1.05
N PHE A 163 -1.92 32.01 -2.36
CA PHE A 163 -1.22 30.89 -2.99
C PHE A 163 0.29 30.93 -2.70
N ASP A 164 0.88 32.13 -2.71
CA ASP A 164 2.32 32.28 -2.45
C ASP A 164 2.69 31.90 -1.00
N ASP A 165 1.78 32.06 -0.04
CA ASP A 165 2.01 31.67 1.36
C ASP A 165 2.03 30.13 1.53
N THR A 166 1.44 29.39 0.61
CA THR A 166 1.38 27.93 0.65
C THR A 166 2.59 27.26 -0.04
N PHE A 167 3.42 28.01 -0.76
CA PHE A 167 4.61 27.51 -1.45
C PHE A 167 5.79 27.13 -0.55
N PHE A 168 5.73 27.48 0.74
CA PHE A 168 6.83 27.27 1.70
C PHE A 168 6.49 26.22 2.77
N PHE A 169 5.56 25.35 2.46
CA PHE A 169 5.22 24.20 3.30
C PHE A 169 6.06 22.98 3.01
#